data_6c180e96e8be87b56298f02a4fc9da30
#
_entry.id   6c180e96e8be87b56298f02a4fc9da30
#
_cell.length_a   1.000
_cell.length_b   1.000
_cell.length_c   1.000
_cell.angle_alpha   90.00
_cell.angle_beta   90.00
_cell.angle_gamma   90.00
#
_symmetry.space_group_name_H-M   'P 1'
#
loop_
_entity.id
_entity.type
_entity.pdbx_description
1 polymer ?
#
loop_
_entity_poly.entity_id
_entity_poly.type
_entity_poly.pdbx_seq_one_letter_code
_entity_poly.pdbx_strand_id
1 'polypeptide(L)'
;ITFESEEGTGTTFVIRVPFRIDTGRSGRAETEEKPEVSIKGVHILLAEDNELNMEIAEFMLQNEGADVTKAWNGREAVEIFRKSEPDEFDVILMDIMMPVMNGYEATKMIRSLEREDAKTIPIIAMTANAFTEDRLKAKEAGMDEHIAKPVDPELLVKVIYESVD
;
A
#
# COMPACT_ATOMS: atom_id res chain seq x y z
N ILE A 1 0.12 -30.53 4.18
CA ILE A 1 -1.29 -30.44 4.57
C ILE A 1 -1.93 -31.80 4.46
N THR A 2 -2.60 -32.26 5.50
CA THR A 2 -3.48 -33.43 5.52
C THR A 2 -4.86 -33.00 6.01
N PHE A 3 -5.90 -33.75 5.64
CA PHE A 3 -7.24 -33.50 6.17
C PHE A 3 -7.94 -34.83 6.49
N GLU A 4 -8.83 -34.77 7.44
CA GLU A 4 -9.78 -35.83 7.81
C GLU A 4 -11.17 -35.24 7.76
N SER A 5 -12.13 -35.92 7.11
CA SER A 5 -13.49 -35.43 6.94
C SER A 5 -14.48 -36.57 7.15
N GLU A 6 -15.52 -36.30 7.94
CA GLU A 6 -16.63 -37.24 8.18
C GLU A 6 -17.95 -36.48 7.97
N GLU A 7 -18.84 -37.09 7.19
CA GLU A 7 -20.12 -36.50 6.88
C GLU A 7 -20.97 -36.30 8.15
N GLY A 8 -21.46 -35.09 8.38
CA GLY A 8 -22.21 -34.72 9.59
C GLY A 8 -21.36 -34.36 10.81
N THR A 9 -20.05 -34.62 10.79
CA THR A 9 -19.14 -34.30 11.91
C THR A 9 -18.23 -33.13 11.57
N GLY A 10 -17.87 -32.92 10.28
CA GLY A 10 -17.04 -31.83 9.81
C GLY A 10 -15.70 -32.26 9.24
N THR A 11 -14.81 -31.28 9.04
CA THR A 11 -13.51 -31.48 8.44
C THR A 11 -12.42 -30.87 9.30
N THR A 12 -11.36 -31.61 9.58
CA THR A 12 -10.17 -31.16 10.28
C THR A 12 -8.99 -31.07 9.30
N PHE A 13 -8.40 -29.89 9.17
CA PHE A 13 -7.15 -29.67 8.42
C PHE A 13 -5.96 -29.61 9.35
N VAL A 14 -4.90 -30.34 9.02
CA VAL A 14 -3.62 -30.30 9.74
C VAL A 14 -2.54 -29.75 8.81
N ILE A 15 -1.98 -28.61 9.20
CA ILE A 15 -0.87 -27.95 8.49
C ILE A 15 0.39 -28.11 9.35
N ARG A 16 1.41 -28.78 8.79
CA ARG A 16 2.73 -28.88 9.44
C ARG A 16 3.73 -28.08 8.61
N VAL A 17 4.28 -27.05 9.23
CA VAL A 17 5.32 -26.20 8.61
C VAL A 17 6.63 -26.47 9.34
N PRO A 18 7.66 -27.02 8.69
CA PRO A 18 8.97 -27.16 9.29
C PRO A 18 9.69 -25.81 9.30
N PHE A 19 10.08 -25.34 10.48
CA PHE A 19 10.93 -24.17 10.64
C PHE A 19 12.34 -24.62 11.05
N ARG A 20 13.35 -23.96 10.50
CA ARG A 20 14.72 -24.08 11.03
C ARG A 20 14.82 -23.14 12.22
N ILE A 21 15.16 -23.68 13.38
CA ILE A 21 15.51 -22.87 14.54
C ILE A 21 16.94 -22.35 14.30
N ASP A 22 17.09 -21.05 14.14
CA ASP A 22 18.40 -20.42 14.06
C ASP A 22 19.00 -20.37 15.48
N THR A 23 19.78 -21.37 15.83
CA THR A 23 20.49 -21.46 17.11
C THR A 23 21.79 -20.65 17.12
N GLY A 24 22.10 -19.89 16.06
CA GLY A 24 23.42 -19.28 15.83
C GLY A 24 23.51 -17.77 16.00
N ARG A 25 22.41 -17.04 16.23
CA ARG A 25 22.49 -15.58 16.38
C ARG A 25 22.25 -15.08 17.80
N SER A 26 23.15 -15.50 18.72
CA SER A 26 23.58 -14.66 19.84
C SER A 26 24.85 -13.89 19.42
N GLY A 27 24.80 -13.24 18.30
CA GLY A 27 25.86 -12.35 17.82
C GLY A 27 25.18 -11.03 17.40
N ARG A 28 25.53 -9.96 18.11
CA ARG A 28 25.30 -8.59 17.66
C ARG A 28 25.42 -8.56 16.14
N ALA A 29 24.30 -8.37 15.44
CA ALA A 29 24.38 -7.80 14.13
C ALA A 29 25.10 -6.46 14.31
N GLU A 30 26.30 -6.33 13.76
CA GLU A 30 26.82 -5.03 13.41
C GLU A 30 25.69 -4.38 12.62
N THR A 31 25.05 -3.42 13.20
CA THR A 31 24.19 -2.47 12.51
C THR A 31 25.14 -1.76 11.54
N GLU A 32 25.25 -2.28 10.30
CA GLU A 32 25.40 -1.37 9.19
C GLU A 32 24.31 -0.34 9.40
N GLU A 33 24.67 0.91 9.60
CA GLU A 33 23.74 2.03 9.62
C GLU A 33 23.07 2.02 8.23
N LYS A 34 21.98 1.26 8.10
CA LYS A 34 21.06 1.46 7.01
C LYS A 34 20.60 2.90 7.14
N PRO A 35 20.63 3.69 6.06
CA PRO A 35 20.08 5.04 6.12
C PRO A 35 18.72 4.92 6.81
N GLU A 36 18.48 5.78 7.78
CA GLU A 36 17.27 5.75 8.60
C GLU A 36 16.09 6.13 7.68
N VAL A 37 15.50 5.11 7.06
CA VAL A 37 14.34 5.28 6.20
C VAL A 37 13.18 5.66 7.12
N SER A 38 12.73 6.89 7.06
CA SER A 38 11.66 7.42 7.91
C SER A 38 10.62 8.14 7.07
N ILE A 39 9.36 7.81 7.30
CA ILE A 39 8.20 8.49 6.72
C ILE A 39 7.48 9.36 7.76
N LYS A 40 8.18 9.73 8.82
CA LYS A 40 7.61 10.56 9.88
C LYS A 40 7.21 11.95 9.35
N GLY A 41 5.95 12.29 9.56
CA GLY A 41 5.38 13.55 9.12
C GLY A 41 5.02 13.60 7.63
N VAL A 42 5.13 12.49 6.91
CA VAL A 42 4.65 12.35 5.52
C VAL A 42 3.12 12.31 5.53
N HIS A 43 2.48 13.16 4.74
CA HIS A 43 1.03 13.23 4.60
C HIS A 43 0.56 12.34 3.45
N ILE A 44 -0.15 11.28 3.78
CA ILE A 44 -0.55 10.21 2.85
C ILE A 44 -2.05 10.25 2.60
N LEU A 45 -2.47 10.30 1.34
CA LEU A 45 -3.84 10.01 0.94
C LEU A 45 -3.94 8.51 0.61
N LEU A 46 -4.64 7.76 1.46
CA LEU A 46 -4.83 6.31 1.33
C LEU A 46 -6.22 5.99 0.79
N ALA A 47 -6.29 5.38 -0.40
CA ALA A 47 -7.52 4.93 -1.03
C ALA A 47 -7.61 3.40 -1.02
N GLU A 48 -8.60 2.87 -0.30
CA GLU A 48 -8.85 1.45 -0.11
C GLU A 48 -10.33 1.25 0.22
N ASP A 49 -11.02 0.29 -0.39
CA ASP A 49 -12.45 0.05 -0.17
C ASP A 49 -12.76 -1.00 0.91
N ASN A 50 -11.78 -1.82 1.25
CA ASN A 50 -11.92 -2.84 2.27
C ASN A 50 -11.52 -2.29 3.64
N GLU A 51 -12.46 -2.28 4.59
CA GLU A 51 -12.28 -1.74 5.94
C GLU A 51 -11.08 -2.35 6.68
N LEU A 52 -10.92 -3.68 6.61
CA LEU A 52 -9.81 -4.36 7.27
C LEU A 52 -8.45 -3.98 6.65
N ASN A 53 -8.37 -3.92 5.31
CA ASN A 53 -7.14 -3.49 4.64
C ASN A 53 -6.81 -2.04 4.95
N MET A 54 -7.83 -1.16 4.99
CA MET A 54 -7.69 0.25 5.37
C MET A 54 -7.11 0.38 6.78
N GLU A 55 -7.68 -0.33 7.76
CA GLU A 55 -7.21 -0.30 9.15
C GLU A 55 -5.78 -0.82 9.29
N ILE A 56 -5.45 -1.91 8.59
CA ILE A 56 -4.09 -2.48 8.61
C ILE A 56 -3.08 -1.50 8.02
N ALA A 57 -3.38 -0.93 6.85
CA ALA A 57 -2.48 0.01 6.19
C ALA A 57 -2.33 1.31 7.01
N GLU A 58 -3.44 1.87 7.51
CA GLU A 58 -3.42 3.03 8.40
C GLU A 58 -2.56 2.79 9.64
N PHE A 59 -2.76 1.65 10.32
CA PHE A 59 -1.97 1.30 11.50
C PHE A 59 -0.47 1.20 11.19
N MET A 60 -0.10 0.55 10.08
CA MET A 60 1.31 0.44 9.65
C MET A 60 1.93 1.82 9.42
N LEU A 61 1.25 2.70 8.70
CA LEU A 61 1.74 4.03 8.34
C LEU A 61 1.83 4.96 9.56
N GLN A 62 0.81 4.98 10.40
CA GLN A 62 0.80 5.79 11.62
C GLN A 62 1.84 5.34 12.65
N ASN A 63 2.13 4.03 12.73
CA ASN A 63 3.17 3.50 13.60
C ASN A 63 4.58 4.00 13.20
N GLU A 64 4.78 4.29 11.92
CA GLU A 64 6.00 4.90 11.36
C GLU A 64 5.96 6.45 11.38
N GLY A 65 4.91 7.02 11.97
CA GLY A 65 4.76 8.45 12.20
C GLY A 65 4.23 9.26 11.02
N ALA A 66 3.64 8.63 10.02
CA ALA A 66 2.97 9.30 8.92
C ALA A 66 1.55 9.75 9.31
N ASP A 67 1.06 10.80 8.66
CA ASP A 67 -0.31 11.27 8.76
C ASP A 67 -1.14 10.70 7.60
N VAL A 68 -2.29 10.07 7.92
CA VAL A 68 -3.10 9.35 6.94
C VAL A 68 -4.49 9.97 6.80
N THR A 69 -4.83 10.36 5.58
CA THR A 69 -6.20 10.74 5.18
C THR A 69 -6.81 9.61 4.36
N LYS A 70 -8.00 9.14 4.75
CA LYS A 70 -8.66 7.97 4.15
C LYS A 70 -9.65 8.34 3.06
N ALA A 71 -9.67 7.55 1.98
CA ALA A 71 -10.68 7.56 0.94
C ALA A 71 -11.17 6.12 0.69
N TRP A 72 -12.48 5.93 0.66
CA TRP A 72 -13.11 4.60 0.56
C TRP A 72 -13.37 4.13 -0.87
N ASN A 73 -12.99 4.92 -1.85
CA ASN A 73 -13.05 4.61 -3.28
C ASN A 73 -12.29 5.67 -4.07
N GLY A 74 -12.05 5.41 -5.36
CA GLY A 74 -11.32 6.33 -6.21
C GLY A 74 -11.97 7.71 -6.37
N ARG A 75 -13.31 7.78 -6.33
CA ARG A 75 -14.03 9.06 -6.44
C ARG A 75 -13.77 9.95 -5.21
N GLU A 76 -13.81 9.35 -4.01
CA GLU A 76 -13.48 10.06 -2.78
C GLU A 76 -12.03 10.55 -2.79
N ALA A 77 -11.08 9.71 -3.23
CA ALA A 77 -9.69 10.10 -3.35
C ALA A 77 -9.52 11.34 -4.25
N VAL A 78 -10.15 11.34 -5.44
CA VAL A 78 -10.15 12.50 -6.34
C VAL A 78 -10.76 13.74 -5.69
N GLU A 79 -11.89 13.59 -5.00
CA GLU A 79 -12.59 14.72 -4.35
C GLU A 79 -11.80 15.29 -3.18
N ILE A 80 -11.17 14.45 -2.36
CA ILE A 80 -10.31 14.87 -1.25
C ILE A 80 -9.11 15.62 -1.82
N PHE A 81 -8.39 15.03 -2.77
CA PHE A 81 -7.22 15.67 -3.39
C PHE A 81 -7.57 16.98 -4.10
N ARG A 82 -8.70 17.04 -4.78
CA ARG A 82 -9.17 18.26 -5.46
C ARG A 82 -9.48 19.42 -4.50
N LYS A 83 -9.93 19.10 -3.28
CA LYS A 83 -10.31 20.09 -2.26
C LYS A 83 -9.18 20.44 -1.30
N SER A 84 -8.11 19.66 -1.30
CA SER A 84 -6.95 19.94 -0.47
C SER A 84 -6.21 21.20 -0.93
N GLU A 85 -5.45 21.78 -0.02
CA GLU A 85 -4.50 22.83 -0.38
C GLU A 85 -3.41 22.26 -1.29
N PRO A 86 -2.77 23.07 -2.14
CA PRO A 86 -1.61 22.61 -2.91
C PRO A 86 -0.53 22.06 -1.97
N ASP A 87 0.07 20.93 -2.36
CA ASP A 87 1.14 20.24 -1.62
C ASP A 87 0.73 19.77 -0.19
N GLU A 88 -0.58 19.63 0.08
CA GLU A 88 -1.07 19.08 1.36
C GLU A 88 -0.73 17.59 1.53
N PHE A 89 -0.68 16.85 0.43
CA PHE A 89 -0.29 15.45 0.41
C PHE A 89 1.07 15.26 -0.26
N ASP A 90 1.90 14.43 0.34
CA ASP A 90 3.21 14.07 -0.19
C ASP A 90 3.15 12.86 -1.12
N VAL A 91 2.19 11.96 -0.90
CA VAL A 91 2.02 10.72 -1.68
C VAL A 91 0.57 10.21 -1.62
N ILE A 92 0.16 9.52 -2.68
CA ILE A 92 -1.13 8.82 -2.74
C ILE A 92 -0.89 7.31 -2.82
N LEU A 93 -1.43 6.56 -1.87
CA LEU A 93 -1.53 5.11 -1.95
C LEU A 93 -2.90 4.75 -2.51
N MET A 94 -2.93 4.10 -3.67
CA MET A 94 -4.16 3.89 -4.44
C MET A 94 -4.40 2.41 -4.69
N ASP A 95 -5.43 1.83 -4.07
CA ASP A 95 -5.90 0.51 -4.51
C ASP A 95 -6.43 0.58 -5.95
N ILE A 96 -6.08 -0.42 -6.73
CA ILE A 96 -6.54 -0.53 -8.11
C ILE A 96 -8.00 -0.96 -8.18
N MET A 97 -8.39 -1.94 -7.38
CA MET A 97 -9.68 -2.62 -7.48
C MET A 97 -10.69 -2.09 -6.46
N MET A 98 -11.26 -0.93 -6.74
CA MET A 98 -12.28 -0.32 -5.89
C MET A 98 -13.63 -0.16 -6.62
N PRO A 99 -14.77 -0.20 -5.90
CA PRO A 99 -16.08 0.12 -6.46
C PRO A 99 -16.21 1.62 -6.76
N VAL A 100 -17.24 2.00 -7.49
CA VAL A 100 -17.60 3.38 -7.88
C VAL A 100 -16.63 3.98 -8.88
N MET A 101 -15.33 3.97 -8.57
CA MET A 101 -14.23 4.41 -9.42
C MET A 101 -12.97 3.62 -9.04
N ASN A 102 -12.39 2.93 -9.98
CA ASN A 102 -11.16 2.18 -9.77
C ASN A 102 -9.92 3.10 -9.69
N GLY A 103 -8.79 2.55 -9.22
CA GLY A 103 -7.58 3.33 -9.02
C GLY A 103 -6.99 3.92 -10.32
N TYR A 104 -7.13 3.23 -11.44
CA TYR A 104 -6.65 3.75 -12.74
C TYR A 104 -7.44 4.99 -13.19
N GLU A 105 -8.77 4.93 -13.04
CA GLU A 105 -9.65 6.06 -13.37
C GLU A 105 -9.39 7.25 -12.44
N ALA A 106 -9.25 6.97 -11.14
CA ALA A 106 -8.94 7.99 -10.14
C ALA A 106 -7.61 8.68 -10.43
N THR A 107 -6.57 7.91 -10.75
CA THR A 107 -5.26 8.45 -11.11
C THR A 107 -5.32 9.35 -12.34
N LYS A 108 -5.98 8.91 -13.42
CA LYS A 108 -6.17 9.75 -14.61
C LYS A 108 -6.90 11.06 -14.31
N MET A 109 -7.92 11.00 -13.46
CA MET A 109 -8.65 12.19 -13.05
C MET A 109 -7.77 13.13 -12.21
N ILE A 110 -7.00 12.61 -11.24
CA ILE A 110 -6.05 13.41 -10.45
C ILE A 110 -5.04 14.09 -11.39
N ARG A 111 -4.40 13.32 -12.28
CA ARG A 111 -3.41 13.85 -13.24
C ARG A 111 -3.98 14.91 -14.20
N SER A 112 -5.31 14.90 -14.43
CA SER A 112 -5.99 15.87 -15.29
C SER A 112 -6.39 17.18 -14.60
N LEU A 113 -6.22 17.27 -13.28
CA LEU A 113 -6.54 18.50 -12.55
C LEU A 113 -5.62 19.65 -12.94
N GLU A 114 -6.16 20.88 -13.00
CA GLU A 114 -5.41 22.09 -13.32
C GLU A 114 -4.65 22.62 -12.11
N ARG A 115 -3.77 21.78 -11.52
CA ARG A 115 -2.89 22.16 -10.41
C ARG A 115 -1.55 21.43 -10.59
N GLU A 116 -0.46 22.11 -10.22
CA GLU A 116 0.89 21.63 -10.53
C GLU A 116 1.23 20.34 -9.75
N ASP A 117 0.90 20.28 -8.46
CA ASP A 117 1.12 19.10 -7.62
C ASP A 117 0.37 17.86 -8.10
N ALA A 118 -0.77 18.01 -8.78
CA ALA A 118 -1.48 16.87 -9.39
C ALA A 118 -0.68 16.16 -10.48
N LYS A 119 0.30 16.83 -11.08
CA LYS A 119 1.16 16.27 -12.13
C LYS A 119 2.37 15.55 -11.55
N THR A 120 2.79 15.94 -10.37
CA THR A 120 4.07 15.53 -9.76
C THR A 120 3.91 14.64 -8.53
N ILE A 121 2.79 14.73 -7.79
CA ILE A 121 2.58 13.91 -6.60
C ILE A 121 2.77 12.43 -6.90
N PRO A 122 3.60 11.69 -6.15
CA PRO A 122 3.75 10.26 -6.31
C PRO A 122 2.43 9.53 -6.08
N ILE A 123 2.06 8.65 -7.01
CA ILE A 123 0.89 7.77 -6.86
C ILE A 123 1.38 6.31 -6.92
N ILE A 124 1.28 5.63 -5.81
CA ILE A 124 1.72 4.25 -5.62
C ILE A 124 0.51 3.34 -5.72
N ALA A 125 0.51 2.45 -6.71
CA ALA A 125 -0.54 1.45 -6.87
C ALA A 125 -0.44 0.36 -5.79
N MET A 126 -1.54 0.01 -5.14
CA MET A 126 -1.68 -1.19 -4.33
C MET A 126 -2.47 -2.24 -5.13
N THR A 127 -1.88 -3.40 -5.39
CA THR A 127 -2.48 -4.40 -6.28
C THR A 127 -2.46 -5.80 -5.70
N ALA A 128 -3.53 -6.56 -5.86
CA ALA A 128 -3.55 -7.99 -5.55
C ALA A 128 -2.69 -8.82 -6.51
N ASN A 129 -2.28 -8.24 -7.64
CA ASN A 129 -1.61 -8.95 -8.71
C ASN A 129 -0.41 -8.16 -9.23
N ALA A 130 0.79 -8.67 -8.99
CA ALA A 130 2.03 -8.02 -9.41
C ALA A 130 2.47 -8.41 -10.85
N PHE A 131 1.54 -8.91 -11.69
CA PHE A 131 1.89 -9.31 -13.05
C PHE A 131 2.19 -8.12 -13.96
N THR A 132 3.01 -8.38 -14.96
CA THR A 132 3.53 -7.38 -15.90
C THR A 132 2.44 -6.53 -16.57
N GLU A 133 1.26 -7.10 -16.83
CA GLU A 133 0.14 -6.39 -17.46
C GLU A 133 -0.46 -5.31 -16.56
N ASP A 134 -0.61 -5.58 -15.27
CA ASP A 134 -1.18 -4.61 -14.31
C ASP A 134 -0.20 -3.46 -14.05
N ARG A 135 1.10 -3.75 -14.04
CA ARG A 135 2.16 -2.72 -13.97
C ARG A 135 2.12 -1.78 -15.17
N LEU A 136 1.92 -2.33 -16.38
CA LEU A 136 1.84 -1.53 -17.59
C LEU A 136 0.62 -0.60 -17.55
N LYS A 137 -0.55 -1.12 -17.18
CA LYS A 137 -1.78 -0.33 -17.03
C LYS A 137 -1.65 0.76 -15.96
N ALA A 138 -1.00 0.46 -14.83
CA ALA A 138 -0.74 1.44 -13.78
C ALA A 138 0.11 2.60 -14.31
N LYS A 139 1.19 2.28 -15.02
CA LYS A 139 2.05 3.29 -15.67
C LYS A 139 1.32 4.10 -16.73
N GLU A 140 0.50 3.47 -17.57
CA GLU A 140 -0.33 4.15 -18.57
C GLU A 140 -1.39 5.06 -17.94
N ALA A 141 -1.85 4.74 -16.73
CA ALA A 141 -2.75 5.59 -15.96
C ALA A 141 -2.05 6.80 -15.33
N GLY A 142 -0.71 6.78 -15.22
CA GLY A 142 0.09 7.83 -14.61
C GLY A 142 0.47 7.54 -13.15
N MET A 143 0.44 6.27 -12.72
CA MET A 143 1.00 5.83 -11.45
C MET A 143 2.52 5.67 -11.57
N ASP A 144 3.25 5.96 -10.49
CA ASP A 144 4.71 6.01 -10.47
C ASP A 144 5.32 4.69 -10.01
N GLU A 145 4.73 4.10 -8.95
CA GLU A 145 5.21 2.86 -8.35
C GLU A 145 4.04 1.90 -8.04
N HIS A 146 4.39 0.69 -7.61
CA HIS A 146 3.38 -0.32 -7.25
C HIS A 146 3.87 -1.20 -6.10
N ILE A 147 2.93 -1.62 -5.25
CA ILE A 147 3.12 -2.55 -4.13
C ILE A 147 2.11 -3.68 -4.24
N ALA A 148 2.58 -4.92 -4.12
CA ALA A 148 1.70 -6.08 -4.10
C ALA A 148 1.02 -6.23 -2.73
N LYS A 149 -0.26 -6.61 -2.73
CA LYS A 149 -0.98 -7.07 -1.55
C LYS A 149 -0.74 -8.58 -1.33
N PRO A 150 -0.59 -9.08 -0.09
CA PRO A 150 -0.61 -8.33 1.17
C PRO A 150 0.60 -7.42 1.31
N VAL A 151 0.37 -6.22 1.82
CA VAL A 151 1.40 -5.18 1.92
C VAL A 151 2.44 -5.58 2.97
N ASP A 152 3.70 -5.60 2.56
CA ASP A 152 4.84 -5.76 3.46
C ASP A 152 5.20 -4.40 4.08
N PRO A 153 5.24 -4.27 5.42
CA PRO A 153 5.48 -2.98 6.08
C PRO A 153 6.83 -2.34 5.73
N GLU A 154 7.91 -3.13 5.70
CA GLU A 154 9.26 -2.61 5.40
C GLU A 154 9.33 -2.11 3.95
N LEU A 155 8.72 -2.86 3.02
CA LEU A 155 8.66 -2.47 1.62
C LEU A 155 7.80 -1.22 1.42
N LEU A 156 6.65 -1.12 2.12
CA LEU A 156 5.76 0.05 2.04
C LEU A 156 6.50 1.32 2.44
N VAL A 157 7.12 1.31 3.61
CA VAL A 157 7.88 2.46 4.15
C VAL A 157 9.02 2.84 3.20
N LYS A 158 9.75 1.85 2.69
CA LYS A 158 10.84 2.08 1.75
C LYS A 158 10.37 2.74 0.44
N VAL A 159 9.30 2.21 -0.16
CA VAL A 159 8.77 2.75 -1.43
C VAL A 159 8.23 4.16 -1.25
N ILE A 160 7.54 4.45 -0.15
CA ILE A 160 7.07 5.79 0.16
C ILE A 160 8.28 6.75 0.31
N TYR A 161 9.26 6.38 1.12
CA TYR A 161 10.46 7.20 1.34
C TYR A 161 11.18 7.53 0.02
N GLU A 162 11.41 6.52 -0.84
CA GLU A 162 12.05 6.69 -2.14
C GLU A 162 11.20 7.52 -3.13
N SER A 163 9.90 7.66 -2.89
CA SER A 163 9.00 8.41 -3.77
C SER A 163 8.84 9.88 -3.37
N VAL A 164 9.06 10.22 -2.10
CA VAL A 164 8.88 11.60 -1.57
C VAL A 164 10.19 12.36 -1.37
N ASP A 165 11.36 11.69 -1.48
CA ASP A 165 12.71 12.26 -1.36
C ASP A 165 13.18 12.79 -2.74
#